data_fa1d9c19bbee2f7cbe23096dc7810330
#
_entry.id   fa1d9c19bbee2f7cbe23096dc7810330
#
_cell.length_a   1.000
_cell.length_b   1.000
_cell.length_c   1.000
_cell.angle_alpha   90.00
_cell.angle_beta   90.00
_cell.angle_gamma   90.00
#
_symmetry.space_group_name_H-M   'P 1'
#
loop_
_entity.id
_entity.type
_entity.pdbx_description
1 polymer ?
#
loop_
_entity_poly.entity_id
_entity_poly.type
_entity_poly.pdbx_seq_one_letter_code
_entity_poly.pdbx_strand_id
1 'polypeptide(L)'
;MEQPEQLKICVTQSDIKRGVPDNPHLCPIARAVRRLGRERITVEDTIKTRSKSFSLPPVASRFITNFDRNRQSVKPFTFVATRIADPWAEAR
;
A
#
# COMPACT_ATOMS: atom_id res chain seq x y z
N MET A 1 20.11 5.74 -17.35
CA MET A 1 19.92 5.23 -16.00
C MET A 1 18.48 4.81 -15.78
N GLU A 2 18.31 3.64 -15.25
CA GLU A 2 16.97 3.14 -15.01
C GLU A 2 16.37 3.79 -13.77
N GLN A 3 15.11 4.17 -13.87
CA GLN A 3 14.40 4.68 -12.72
C GLN A 3 13.82 3.52 -11.90
N PRO A 4 13.69 3.68 -10.59
CA PRO A 4 13.06 2.63 -9.78
C PRO A 4 11.63 2.38 -10.24
N GLU A 5 11.19 1.15 -10.09
CA GLU A 5 9.83 0.77 -10.40
C GLU A 5 8.85 1.56 -9.53
N GLN A 6 7.75 2.01 -10.12
CA GLN A 6 6.72 2.73 -9.40
C GLN A 6 5.37 2.07 -9.64
N LEU A 7 4.53 2.11 -8.62
CA LEU A 7 3.16 1.64 -8.69
C LEU A 7 2.23 2.82 -8.49
N LYS A 8 1.34 3.03 -9.44
CA LYS A 8 0.25 3.98 -9.27
C LYS A 8 -0.90 3.24 -8.61
N ILE A 9 -1.20 3.60 -7.39
CA ILE A 9 -2.16 2.88 -6.57
C ILE A 9 -3.41 3.74 -6.41
N CYS A 10 -4.52 3.25 -6.94
CA CYS A 10 -5.82 3.93 -6.88
C CYS A 10 -6.68 3.24 -5.82
N VAL A 11 -6.88 3.92 -4.69
CA VAL A 11 -7.75 3.43 -3.62
C VAL A 11 -9.16 3.91 -3.92
N THR A 12 -10.06 2.98 -4.16
CA THR A 12 -11.44 3.28 -4.54
C THR A 12 -12.37 3.28 -3.34
N GLN A 13 -13.58 3.79 -3.54
CA GLN A 13 -14.62 3.73 -2.50
C GLN A 13 -14.91 2.29 -2.10
N SER A 14 -14.88 1.36 -3.05
CA SER A 14 -15.07 -0.06 -2.75
C SER A 14 -13.97 -0.60 -1.85
N ASP A 15 -12.72 -0.18 -2.08
CA ASP A 15 -11.60 -0.58 -1.23
C ASP A 15 -11.81 -0.08 0.20
N ILE A 16 -12.29 1.14 0.35
CA ILE A 16 -12.57 1.71 1.67
C ILE A 16 -13.71 0.96 2.34
N LYS A 17 -14.78 0.71 1.61
CA LYS A 17 -15.97 0.05 2.16
C LYS A 17 -15.67 -1.38 2.60
N ARG A 18 -14.86 -2.11 1.84
CA ARG A 18 -14.57 -3.51 2.09
C ARG A 18 -13.29 -3.76 2.86
N GLY A 19 -12.44 -2.75 2.99
CA GLY A 19 -11.19 -2.88 3.73
C GLY A 19 -11.42 -3.10 5.21
N VAL A 20 -10.47 -3.72 5.88
CA VAL A 20 -10.55 -4.04 7.31
C VAL A 20 -9.59 -3.14 8.08
N PRO A 21 -10.08 -2.37 9.08
CA PRO A 21 -9.20 -1.54 9.91
C PRO A 21 -8.21 -2.39 10.70
N ASP A 22 -7.04 -1.82 10.97
CA ASP A 22 -5.98 -2.46 11.75
C ASP A 22 -5.54 -3.80 11.19
N ASN A 23 -5.66 -3.98 9.88
CA ASN A 23 -5.28 -5.23 9.22
C ASN A 23 -4.35 -4.92 8.04
N PRO A 24 -3.05 -5.22 8.16
CA PRO A 24 -2.09 -4.88 7.10
C PRO A 24 -2.27 -5.67 5.81
N HIS A 25 -3.03 -6.75 5.84
CA HIS A 25 -3.27 -7.59 4.66
C HIS A 25 -4.58 -7.26 3.96
N LEU A 26 -5.54 -6.67 4.67
CA LEU A 26 -6.89 -6.44 4.16
C LEU A 26 -7.31 -4.98 4.20
N CYS A 27 -6.41 -4.06 4.49
CA CYS A 27 -6.72 -2.64 4.48
C CYS A 27 -7.01 -2.16 3.04
N PRO A 28 -7.61 -0.98 2.87
CA PRO A 28 -7.94 -0.48 1.53
C PRO A 28 -6.74 -0.39 0.59
N ILE A 29 -5.57 -0.02 1.10
CA ILE A 29 -4.37 0.06 0.27
C ILE A 29 -3.92 -1.33 -0.16
N ALA A 30 -3.93 -2.32 0.74
CA ALA A 30 -3.59 -3.69 0.39
C ALA A 30 -4.52 -4.23 -0.70
N ARG A 31 -5.81 -3.91 -0.61
CA ARG A 31 -6.77 -4.31 -1.64
C ARG A 31 -6.45 -3.69 -2.99
N ALA A 32 -6.11 -2.39 -3.00
CA ALA A 32 -5.76 -1.68 -4.23
C ALA A 32 -4.48 -2.24 -4.87
N VAL A 33 -3.48 -2.57 -4.05
CA VAL A 33 -2.22 -3.15 -4.55
C VAL A 33 -2.47 -4.55 -5.12
N ARG A 34 -3.31 -5.34 -4.44
CA ARG A 34 -3.63 -6.70 -4.92
C ARG A 34 -4.29 -6.65 -6.29
N ARG A 35 -5.11 -5.63 -6.55
CA ARG A 35 -5.78 -5.47 -7.85
C ARG A 35 -4.76 -5.23 -8.97
N LEU A 36 -3.55 -4.79 -8.67
CA LEU A 36 -2.46 -4.65 -9.65
C LEU A 36 -1.77 -5.98 -9.96
N GLY A 37 -2.26 -7.09 -9.43
CA GLY A 37 -1.70 -8.40 -9.69
C GLY A 37 -0.58 -8.81 -8.74
N ARG A 38 -0.36 -8.06 -7.68
CA ARG A 38 0.66 -8.39 -6.69
C ARG A 38 0.12 -9.39 -5.67
N GLU A 39 1.02 -10.20 -5.12
CA GLU A 39 0.68 -11.25 -4.16
C GLU A 39 1.33 -11.00 -2.82
N ARG A 40 0.75 -11.56 -1.77
CA ARG A 40 1.26 -11.52 -0.40
C ARG A 40 1.50 -10.10 0.09
N ILE A 41 0.49 -9.28 -0.07
CA ILE A 41 0.58 -7.86 0.26
C ILE A 41 0.53 -7.67 1.77
N THR A 42 1.48 -6.89 2.28
CA THR A 42 1.48 -6.41 3.67
C THR A 42 1.74 -4.91 3.64
N VAL A 43 0.85 -4.13 4.25
CA VAL A 43 0.97 -2.67 4.28
C VAL A 43 1.16 -2.23 5.73
N GLU A 44 2.37 -1.79 6.03
CA GLU A 44 2.72 -1.25 7.35
C GLU A 44 3.46 0.07 7.14
N ASP A 45 4.73 0.15 7.48
CA ASP A 45 5.55 1.32 7.19
C ASP A 45 5.92 1.38 5.71
N THR A 46 5.91 0.23 5.06
CA THR A 46 6.15 0.08 3.63
C THR A 46 5.10 -0.87 3.07
N ILE A 47 5.01 -0.91 1.75
CA ILE A 47 4.18 -1.90 1.07
C ILE A 47 5.09 -3.06 0.68
N LYS A 48 4.85 -4.22 1.25
CA LYS A 48 5.61 -5.43 0.93
C LYS A 48 4.77 -6.36 0.08
N THR A 49 5.38 -6.86 -0.99
CA THR A 49 4.79 -7.91 -1.81
C THR A 49 5.65 -9.16 -1.67
N ARG A 50 5.31 -10.21 -2.40
CA ARG A 50 6.04 -11.47 -2.32
C ARG A 50 7.54 -11.30 -2.53
N SER A 51 7.98 -10.42 -3.42
CA SER A 51 9.38 -10.31 -3.81
C SER A 51 9.94 -8.90 -3.77
N LYS A 52 9.11 -7.89 -3.50
CA LYS A 52 9.53 -6.50 -3.61
C LYS A 52 8.94 -5.67 -2.48
N SER A 53 9.60 -4.57 -2.18
CA SER A 53 9.10 -3.58 -1.22
C SER A 53 8.97 -2.23 -1.90
N PHE A 54 7.94 -1.48 -1.52
CA PHE A 54 7.67 -0.15 -2.05
C PHE A 54 7.47 0.83 -0.91
N SER A 55 7.82 2.08 -1.15
CA SER A 55 7.64 3.14 -0.16
C SER A 55 6.16 3.42 0.08
N LEU A 56 5.82 3.78 1.32
CA LEU A 56 4.48 4.24 1.65
C LEU A 56 4.59 5.73 1.94
N PRO A 57 4.16 6.60 1.00
CA PRO A 57 4.33 8.05 1.21
C PRO A 57 3.46 8.56 2.35
N PRO A 58 3.80 9.72 2.93
CA PRO A 58 3.06 10.26 4.09
C PRO A 58 1.55 10.37 3.87
N VAL A 59 1.10 10.70 2.66
CA VAL A 59 -0.33 10.80 2.37
C VAL A 59 -1.02 9.46 2.57
N ALA A 60 -0.37 8.38 2.17
CA ALA A 60 -0.92 7.03 2.33
C ALA A 60 -0.86 6.57 3.78
N SER A 61 0.22 6.91 4.47
CA SER A 61 0.37 6.59 5.90
C SER A 61 -0.73 7.27 6.72
N ARG A 62 -1.00 8.55 6.45
CA ARG A 62 -2.08 9.27 7.12
C ARG A 62 -3.45 8.69 6.79
N PHE A 63 -3.63 8.27 5.54
CA PHE A 63 -4.87 7.62 5.15
C PHE A 63 -5.14 6.39 6.02
N ILE A 64 -4.12 5.56 6.22
CA ILE A 64 -4.26 4.34 7.03
C ILE A 64 -4.64 4.70 8.47
N THR A 65 -3.94 5.65 9.07
CA THR A 65 -4.21 6.08 10.44
C THR A 65 -5.65 6.57 10.58
N ASN A 66 -6.10 7.40 9.64
CA ASN A 66 -7.46 7.93 9.67
C ASN A 66 -8.50 6.84 9.43
N PHE A 67 -8.22 5.93 8.50
CA PHE A 67 -9.13 4.82 8.22
C PHE A 67 -9.29 3.90 9.42
N ASP A 68 -8.19 3.59 10.11
CA ASP A 68 -8.22 2.71 11.26
C ASP A 68 -9.01 3.31 12.43
N ARG A 69 -9.03 4.64 12.52
CA ARG A 69 -9.84 5.33 13.54
C ARG A 69 -11.29 5.45 13.14
N ASN A 70 -11.55 5.82 11.89
CA ASN A 70 -12.92 6.04 11.42
C ASN A 70 -12.97 5.87 9.90
N ARG A 71 -13.50 4.76 9.45
CA ARG A 71 -13.62 4.45 8.02
C ARG A 71 -14.30 5.57 7.23
N GLN A 72 -15.26 6.24 7.84
CA GLN A 72 -16.04 7.27 7.14
C GLN A 72 -15.28 8.59 6.98
N SER A 73 -14.14 8.74 7.66
CA SER A 73 -13.36 9.97 7.58
C SER A 73 -12.46 10.05 6.36
N VAL A 74 -12.32 8.97 5.60
CA VAL A 74 -11.39 8.91 4.47
C VAL A 74 -12.15 8.88 3.15
N LYS A 75 -11.45 9.32 2.10
CA LYS A 75 -11.99 9.38 0.74
C LYS A 75 -11.09 8.63 -0.22
N PRO A 76 -11.62 8.21 -1.38
CA PRO A 76 -10.77 7.61 -2.42
C PRO A 76 -9.65 8.57 -2.79
N PHE A 77 -8.49 8.01 -3.10
CA PHE A 77 -7.34 8.81 -3.52
C PHE A 77 -6.38 7.93 -4.32
N THR A 78 -5.42 8.59 -4.96
CA THR A 78 -4.40 7.92 -5.75
C THR A 78 -3.04 8.39 -5.26
N PHE A 79 -2.10 7.47 -5.16
CA PHE A 79 -0.72 7.82 -4.82
C PHE A 79 0.24 6.94 -5.59
N VAL A 80 1.52 7.33 -5.58
CA VAL A 80 2.58 6.57 -6.22
C VAL A 80 3.50 6.00 -5.15
N ALA A 81 3.72 4.70 -5.19
CA ALA A 81 4.68 4.01 -4.36
C ALA A 81 5.91 3.68 -5.21
N THR A 82 7.09 3.94 -4.67
CA THR A 82 8.35 3.72 -5.37
C THR A 82 9.05 2.52 -4.77
N ARG A 83 9.57 1.65 -5.63
CA ARG A 83 10.32 0.48 -5.16
C ARG A 83 11.53 0.90 -4.37
N ILE A 84 11.74 0.26 -3.23
CA ILE A 84 12.90 0.47 -2.39
C ILE A 84 13.74 -0.79 -2.34
N ALA A 85 15.05 -0.61 -2.19
CA ALA A 85 15.96 -1.74 -2.08
C ALA A 85 15.67 -2.51 -0.79
N ASP A 86 15.60 -3.83 -0.91
CA ASP A 86 15.49 -4.71 0.24
C ASP A 86 16.90 -5.12 0.65
N PRO A 87 17.41 -4.67 1.81
CA PRO A 87 18.76 -5.05 2.23
C PRO A 87 18.97 -6.54 2.32
N TRP A 88 17.91 -7.29 2.64
CA TRP A 88 18.00 -8.74 2.73
C TRP A 88 18.13 -9.39 1.35
N ALA A 89 17.49 -8.82 0.35
CA ALA A 89 17.60 -9.32 -1.02
C ALA A 89 19.00 -9.09 -1.58
N GLU A 90 19.60 -7.94 -1.24
CA GLU A 90 20.94 -7.61 -1.71
C GLU A 90 22.04 -8.45 -1.05
N ALA A 91 21.76 -9.00 0.13
CA ALA A 91 22.72 -9.82 0.84
C ALA A 91 22.82 -11.25 0.32
N ARG A 92 22.03 -11.60 -0.67
CA ARG A 92 22.00 -12.96 -1.21
C ARG A 92 22.82 -13.14 -2.46
#